data_5456ee8f62b042c1fa1c65b21a86514d
#
_entry.id   5456ee8f62b042c1fa1c65b21a86514d
#
_cell.length_a   1.000
_cell.length_b   1.000
_cell.length_c   1.000
_cell.angle_alpha   90.00
_cell.angle_beta   90.00
_cell.angle_gamma   90.00
#
_symmetry.space_group_name_H-M   'P 1'
#
loop_
_entity.id
_entity.type
_entity.pdbx_description
1 polymer ?
#
loop_
_entity_poly.entity_id
_entity_poly.type
_entity_poly.pdbx_seq_one_letter_code
_entity_poly.pdbx_strand_id
1 'polypeptide(L)'
;MNRAKLYQLVLFPMNNGATNVYYILTLNFIAYYANGVLGLLLMFATTMVTVMRLFDAVTDPIIGALIDRTSTKFGKFRPFMVLGNVIMIVSSICLYFGTRLISGEMSWLRYVCFVLFYALYVIGYTFQTACTRSGQTCLTNDPKQRPLFTIFNTVASLIGMGLVQFLAPILSKRLGGYNSAEFFNVMIPLAIVVSAILTLLAVVGIWEKDRPEYFGVSKTQEKVKVKEYLAILKANKELQRLMIAGAGCKLAFSIATNMTVLCMLYGAMMENYDGLYLPMMIVGYVFSVPFFLLTVRTSQKHGQKASLVRYTAIALVMYIGVLVLLVLWKQGNPAWNLSLGPVNLYTVLFVIFFGVGYGAYYSTADMPIPMVADCSDYETFRSGRYIPGIMGTLFSLVDKLVSSLGSTVVGAAVAMIGIHTLPDGNTLYSDGMHGVVIVLFCIVPMIAWIMTLIAMKGYSLTGSRMKEIQAVNAVRKDAINRGMSLEDAMQTWKEMDQVPEKFRQS
;
A
#
# COMPACT_ATOMS: atom_id res chain seq x y z
N MET A 1 5.01 -0.14 -33.56
CA MET A 1 5.16 -0.13 -32.11
C MET A 1 5.19 1.31 -31.62
N ASN A 2 4.35 1.64 -30.64
CA ASN A 2 4.39 2.93 -29.97
C ASN A 2 5.51 2.92 -28.91
N ARG A 3 6.56 3.73 -29.11
CA ARG A 3 7.67 3.89 -28.19
C ARG A 3 7.61 5.26 -27.52
N ALA A 4 7.83 5.30 -26.23
CA ALA A 4 7.98 6.55 -25.48
C ALA A 4 9.43 7.05 -25.59
N LYS A 5 9.60 8.37 -25.58
CA LYS A 5 10.90 9.02 -25.39
C LYS A 5 11.33 8.85 -23.91
N LEU A 6 12.62 8.90 -23.63
CA LEU A 6 13.13 8.71 -22.27
C LEU A 6 12.51 9.70 -21.26
N TYR A 7 12.41 10.99 -21.64
CA TYR A 7 11.82 12.00 -20.76
C TYR A 7 10.35 11.70 -20.42
N GLN A 8 9.60 11.08 -21.34
CA GLN A 8 8.20 10.69 -21.10
C GLN A 8 8.11 9.56 -20.07
N LEU A 9 9.03 8.58 -20.17
CA LEU A 9 9.14 7.47 -19.21
C LEU A 9 9.54 7.93 -17.81
N VAL A 10 10.29 9.05 -17.70
CA VAL A 10 10.73 9.62 -16.41
C VAL A 10 9.69 10.57 -15.85
N LEU A 11 9.15 11.49 -16.67
CA LEU A 11 8.29 12.56 -16.17
C LEU A 11 6.86 12.11 -15.89
N PHE A 12 6.26 11.23 -16.70
CA PHE A 12 4.89 10.78 -16.46
C PHE A 12 4.72 10.07 -15.10
N PRO A 13 5.64 9.18 -14.65
CA PRO A 13 5.60 8.61 -13.31
C PRO A 13 5.63 9.62 -12.16
N MET A 14 6.03 10.88 -12.36
CA MET A 14 5.99 11.91 -11.32
C MET A 14 4.57 12.13 -10.77
N ASN A 15 3.52 11.80 -11.56
CA ASN A 15 2.14 11.77 -11.05
C ASN A 15 1.97 10.80 -9.87
N ASN A 16 2.63 9.64 -9.91
CA ASN A 16 2.65 8.70 -8.79
C ASN A 16 3.41 9.29 -7.59
N GLY A 17 4.51 9.99 -7.83
CA GLY A 17 5.22 10.74 -6.78
C GLY A 17 4.31 11.77 -6.11
N ALA A 18 3.58 12.56 -6.90
CA ALA A 18 2.63 13.57 -6.41
C ALA A 18 1.56 12.97 -5.50
N THR A 19 0.96 11.85 -5.92
CA THR A 19 -0.07 11.16 -5.12
C THR A 19 0.50 10.55 -3.85
N ASN A 20 1.74 10.05 -3.87
CA ASN A 20 2.36 9.43 -2.70
C ASN A 20 2.81 10.43 -1.62
N VAL A 21 3.06 11.69 -1.97
CA VAL A 21 3.23 12.77 -0.98
C VAL A 21 1.96 12.86 -0.10
N TYR A 22 0.79 12.94 -0.73
CA TYR A 22 -0.49 13.01 -0.02
C TYR A 22 -0.87 11.70 0.66
N TYR A 23 -0.55 10.56 0.06
CA TYR A 23 -0.85 9.25 0.61
C TYR A 23 -0.24 9.07 2.01
N ILE A 24 1.04 9.40 2.17
CA ILE A 24 1.71 9.28 3.47
C ILE A 24 1.17 10.31 4.46
N LEU A 25 0.91 11.55 4.02
CA LEU A 25 0.29 12.57 4.89
C LEU A 25 -1.07 12.09 5.42
N THR A 26 -1.89 11.52 4.55
CA THR A 26 -3.22 11.04 4.93
C THR A 26 -3.14 9.81 5.84
N LEU A 27 -2.34 8.80 5.51
CA LEU A 27 -2.28 7.59 6.31
C LEU A 27 -1.67 7.80 7.70
N ASN A 28 -0.63 8.62 7.79
CA ASN A 28 0.13 8.76 9.03
C ASN A 28 -0.31 9.96 9.88
N PHE A 29 -0.75 11.06 9.26
CA PHE A 29 -0.88 12.32 9.98
C PHE A 29 -2.30 12.92 10.04
N ILE A 30 -3.25 12.46 9.21
CA ILE A 30 -4.61 13.02 9.24
C ILE A 30 -5.34 12.74 10.57
N ALA A 31 -5.08 11.59 11.19
CA ALA A 31 -5.64 11.26 12.50
C ALA A 31 -5.05 12.15 13.61
N TYR A 32 -3.76 12.49 13.53
CA TYR A 32 -3.12 13.46 14.43
C TYR A 32 -3.74 14.85 14.28
N TYR A 33 -3.99 15.29 13.04
CA TYR A 33 -4.67 16.56 12.80
C TYR A 33 -6.08 16.56 13.37
N ALA A 34 -6.88 15.54 13.07
CA ALA A 34 -8.27 15.44 13.51
C ALA A 34 -8.39 15.40 15.04
N ASN A 35 -7.56 14.60 15.69
CA ASN A 35 -7.59 14.44 17.14
C ASN A 35 -6.83 15.57 17.87
N GLY A 36 -5.55 15.83 17.51
CA GLY A 36 -4.70 16.77 18.23
C GLY A 36 -5.01 18.23 17.95
N VAL A 37 -5.36 18.59 16.70
CA VAL A 37 -5.60 19.99 16.31
C VAL A 37 -7.07 20.37 16.35
N LEU A 38 -7.96 19.51 15.81
CA LEU A 38 -9.42 19.81 15.80
C LEU A 38 -10.13 19.38 17.09
N GLY A 39 -9.50 18.56 17.94
CA GLY A 39 -10.12 18.02 19.16
C GLY A 39 -11.22 16.99 18.89
N LEU A 40 -11.21 16.32 17.73
CA LEU A 40 -12.16 15.25 17.45
C LEU A 40 -11.81 13.98 18.24
N LEU A 41 -12.81 13.16 18.53
CA LEU A 41 -12.61 11.91 19.27
C LEU A 41 -11.55 11.03 18.58
N LEU A 42 -10.61 10.47 19.36
CA LEU A 42 -9.51 9.65 18.88
C LEU A 42 -10.02 8.46 18.02
N MET A 43 -11.03 7.74 18.51
CA MET A 43 -11.63 6.63 17.78
C MET A 43 -12.28 7.07 16.47
N PHE A 44 -12.91 8.24 16.43
CA PHE A 44 -13.45 8.80 15.19
C PHE A 44 -12.31 9.12 14.20
N ALA A 45 -11.27 9.83 14.65
CA ALA A 45 -10.15 10.24 13.81
C ALA A 45 -9.44 9.03 13.15
N THR A 46 -9.16 7.99 13.94
CA THR A 46 -8.48 6.78 13.44
C THR A 46 -9.38 5.90 12.59
N THR A 47 -10.68 5.76 12.93
CA THR A 47 -11.64 4.99 12.13
C THR A 47 -11.94 5.64 10.80
N MET A 48 -11.93 6.99 10.72
CA MET A 48 -12.15 7.72 9.46
C MET A 48 -11.09 7.39 8.41
N VAL A 49 -9.86 7.08 8.80
CA VAL A 49 -8.83 6.60 7.86
C VAL A 49 -9.30 5.32 7.16
N THR A 50 -9.86 4.36 7.89
CA THR A 50 -10.40 3.12 7.32
C THR A 50 -11.64 3.36 6.47
N VAL A 51 -12.59 4.17 6.95
CA VAL A 51 -13.83 4.48 6.23
C VAL A 51 -13.52 5.16 4.89
N MET A 52 -12.60 6.12 4.87
CA MET A 52 -12.22 6.83 3.65
C MET A 52 -11.42 5.95 2.67
N ARG A 53 -10.68 4.96 3.15
CA ARG A 53 -10.04 3.95 2.26
C ARG A 53 -11.08 3.01 1.64
N LEU A 54 -12.14 2.68 2.37
CA LEU A 54 -13.26 1.94 1.80
C LEU A 54 -14.03 2.77 0.77
N PHE A 55 -14.22 4.05 1.05
CA PHE A 55 -14.81 5.01 0.10
C PHE A 55 -13.95 5.12 -1.19
N ASP A 56 -12.61 5.22 -1.07
CA ASP A 56 -11.66 5.18 -2.18
C ASP A 56 -11.84 3.90 -3.04
N ALA A 57 -12.01 2.74 -2.42
CA ALA A 57 -12.24 1.48 -3.14
C ALA A 57 -13.56 1.46 -3.92
N VAL A 58 -14.59 2.18 -3.46
CA VAL A 58 -15.86 2.34 -4.17
C VAL A 58 -15.75 3.37 -5.30
N THR A 59 -15.01 4.43 -5.11
CA THR A 59 -14.83 5.50 -6.11
C THR A 59 -13.90 5.10 -7.26
N ASP A 60 -12.93 4.20 -7.03
CA ASP A 60 -11.98 3.73 -8.06
C ASP A 60 -12.67 3.29 -9.38
N PRO A 61 -13.65 2.35 -9.38
CA PRO A 61 -14.29 1.91 -10.61
C PRO A 61 -15.19 2.99 -11.25
N ILE A 62 -15.77 3.86 -10.44
CA ILE A 62 -16.64 4.95 -10.92
C ILE A 62 -15.79 5.96 -11.69
N ILE A 63 -14.68 6.40 -11.09
CA ILE A 63 -13.77 7.37 -11.69
C ILE A 63 -13.05 6.76 -12.90
N GLY A 64 -12.62 5.49 -12.81
CA GLY A 64 -12.07 4.78 -13.96
C GLY A 64 -13.02 4.76 -15.15
N ALA A 65 -14.29 4.43 -14.92
CA ALA A 65 -15.32 4.46 -15.98
C ALA A 65 -15.59 5.87 -16.51
N LEU A 66 -15.51 6.90 -15.68
CA LEU A 66 -15.65 8.29 -16.10
C LEU A 66 -14.50 8.72 -17.02
N ILE A 67 -13.26 8.42 -16.65
CA ILE A 67 -12.07 8.68 -17.45
C ILE A 67 -12.17 7.94 -18.79
N ASP A 68 -12.62 6.67 -18.78
CA ASP A 68 -12.71 5.85 -19.99
C ASP A 68 -13.74 6.36 -21.00
N ARG A 69 -14.82 6.96 -20.52
CA ARG A 69 -15.89 7.53 -21.37
C ARG A 69 -15.61 8.95 -21.85
N THR A 70 -14.64 9.63 -21.25
CA THR A 70 -14.35 11.04 -21.54
C THR A 70 -13.18 11.13 -22.53
N SER A 71 -13.40 11.88 -23.60
CA SER A 71 -12.36 12.29 -24.55
C SER A 71 -12.48 13.79 -24.78
N THR A 72 -11.44 14.54 -24.48
CA THR A 72 -11.42 15.99 -24.66
C THR A 72 -10.37 16.40 -25.68
N LYS A 73 -10.49 17.62 -26.21
CA LYS A 73 -9.45 18.22 -27.08
C LYS A 73 -8.09 18.41 -26.37
N PHE A 74 -8.07 18.36 -25.05
CA PHE A 74 -6.84 18.42 -24.24
C PHE A 74 -6.27 17.03 -23.93
N GLY A 75 -6.83 15.96 -24.43
CA GLY A 75 -6.51 14.58 -24.15
C GLY A 75 -7.51 13.89 -23.23
N LYS A 76 -7.20 12.65 -22.86
CA LYS A 76 -8.02 11.82 -21.98
C LYS A 76 -7.56 11.91 -20.52
N PHE A 77 -6.25 11.86 -20.28
CA PHE A 77 -5.67 11.74 -18.94
C PHE A 77 -5.27 13.09 -18.34
N ARG A 78 -4.72 14.01 -19.15
CA ARG A 78 -4.24 15.31 -18.67
C ARG A 78 -5.27 16.13 -17.92
N PRO A 79 -6.52 16.30 -18.42
CA PRO A 79 -7.55 17.07 -17.72
C PRO A 79 -7.85 16.50 -16.33
N PHE A 80 -7.90 15.16 -16.21
CA PHE A 80 -8.19 14.50 -14.95
C PHE A 80 -7.02 14.50 -13.97
N MET A 81 -5.77 14.47 -14.47
CA MET A 81 -4.58 14.65 -13.61
C MET A 81 -4.59 16.05 -12.96
N VAL A 82 -4.84 17.10 -13.76
CA VAL A 82 -4.92 18.47 -13.25
C VAL A 82 -6.13 18.64 -12.34
N LEU A 83 -7.31 18.19 -12.76
CA LEU A 83 -8.54 18.26 -11.95
C LEU A 83 -8.36 17.55 -10.59
N GLY A 84 -7.80 16.33 -10.60
CA GLY A 84 -7.54 15.56 -9.39
C GLY A 84 -6.58 16.29 -8.44
N ASN A 85 -5.51 16.90 -8.97
CA ASN A 85 -4.57 17.68 -8.16
C ASN A 85 -5.22 18.94 -7.59
N VAL A 86 -5.99 19.69 -8.38
CA VAL A 86 -6.73 20.87 -7.94
C VAL A 86 -7.73 20.51 -6.84
N ILE A 87 -8.49 19.42 -7.00
CA ILE A 87 -9.42 18.94 -5.97
C ILE A 87 -8.64 18.62 -4.68
N MET A 88 -7.52 17.92 -4.76
CA MET A 88 -6.68 17.61 -3.58
C MET A 88 -6.14 18.87 -2.91
N ILE A 89 -5.69 19.87 -3.68
CA ILE A 89 -5.21 21.14 -3.15
C ILE A 89 -6.34 21.87 -2.40
N VAL A 90 -7.47 22.08 -3.06
CA VAL A 90 -8.60 22.83 -2.49
C VAL A 90 -9.14 22.10 -1.25
N SER A 91 -9.37 20.80 -1.36
CA SER A 91 -9.85 20.00 -0.23
C SER A 91 -8.86 19.97 0.94
N SER A 92 -7.55 19.92 0.68
CA SER A 92 -6.53 20.01 1.73
C SER A 92 -6.52 21.38 2.41
N ILE A 93 -6.66 22.46 1.65
CA ILE A 93 -6.77 23.83 2.23
C ILE A 93 -8.02 23.91 3.10
N CYS A 94 -9.17 23.48 2.59
CA CYS A 94 -10.41 23.49 3.38
C CYS A 94 -10.33 22.58 4.60
N LEU A 95 -9.71 21.39 4.47
CA LEU A 95 -9.58 20.43 5.55
C LEU A 95 -8.64 20.93 6.65
N TYR A 96 -7.42 21.34 6.30
CA TYR A 96 -6.38 21.65 7.30
C TYR A 96 -6.39 23.10 7.78
N PHE A 97 -7.01 24.02 7.05
CA PHE A 97 -7.12 25.43 7.45
C PHE A 97 -8.56 25.89 7.68
N GLY A 98 -9.49 25.52 6.77
CA GLY A 98 -10.90 25.92 6.87
C GLY A 98 -11.61 25.36 8.10
N THR A 99 -11.38 24.09 8.43
CA THR A 99 -12.03 23.45 9.59
C THR A 99 -11.64 24.07 10.93
N ARG A 100 -10.48 24.71 11.05
CA ARG A 100 -10.04 25.42 12.26
C ARG A 100 -10.81 26.70 12.52
N LEU A 101 -11.39 27.31 11.49
CA LEU A 101 -12.18 28.53 11.61
C LEU A 101 -13.55 28.28 12.26
N ILE A 102 -13.95 27.01 12.37
CA ILE A 102 -15.23 26.63 13.00
C ILE A 102 -15.07 26.74 14.52
N SER A 103 -15.95 27.51 15.17
CA SER A 103 -15.92 27.69 16.62
C SER A 103 -16.13 26.39 17.39
N GLY A 104 -15.58 26.29 18.61
CA GLY A 104 -15.72 25.12 19.46
C GLY A 104 -17.17 24.80 19.85
N GLU A 105 -18.06 25.82 19.90
CA GLU A 105 -19.48 25.64 20.19
C GLU A 105 -20.20 24.82 19.10
N MET A 106 -19.75 24.91 17.85
CA MET A 106 -20.26 24.12 16.73
C MET A 106 -19.41 22.86 16.47
N SER A 107 -19.07 22.13 17.51
CA SER A 107 -18.18 20.94 17.40
C SER A 107 -18.70 19.93 16.38
N TRP A 108 -20.02 19.69 16.31
CA TRP A 108 -20.62 18.78 15.32
C TRP A 108 -20.28 19.17 13.86
N LEU A 109 -20.19 20.48 13.59
CA LEU A 109 -19.87 20.99 12.25
C LEU A 109 -18.43 20.66 11.87
N ARG A 110 -17.49 20.60 12.84
CA ARG A 110 -16.12 20.15 12.60
C ARG A 110 -16.08 18.70 12.10
N TYR A 111 -16.90 17.80 12.70
CA TYR A 111 -17.01 16.41 12.23
C TYR A 111 -17.54 16.34 10.80
N VAL A 112 -18.61 17.06 10.49
CA VAL A 112 -19.22 17.06 9.15
C VAL A 112 -18.25 17.61 8.10
N CYS A 113 -17.64 18.77 8.37
CA CYS A 113 -16.68 19.39 7.45
C CYS A 113 -15.45 18.53 7.26
N PHE A 114 -14.94 17.88 8.32
CA PHE A 114 -13.82 16.96 8.24
C PHE A 114 -14.14 15.79 7.29
N VAL A 115 -15.30 15.14 7.46
CA VAL A 115 -15.73 14.02 6.60
C VAL A 115 -15.89 14.48 5.14
N LEU A 116 -16.56 15.62 4.92
CA LEU A 116 -16.83 16.16 3.59
C LEU A 116 -15.53 16.48 2.84
N PHE A 117 -14.63 17.26 3.45
CA PHE A 117 -13.37 17.64 2.80
C PHE A 117 -12.41 16.46 2.65
N TYR A 118 -12.43 15.51 3.58
CA TYR A 118 -11.65 14.28 3.43
C TYR A 118 -12.20 13.42 2.27
N ALA A 119 -13.51 13.29 2.12
CA ALA A 119 -14.12 12.59 0.98
C ALA A 119 -13.77 13.26 -0.37
N LEU A 120 -13.82 14.59 -0.44
CA LEU A 120 -13.39 15.35 -1.63
C LEU A 120 -11.92 15.13 -1.95
N TYR A 121 -11.07 15.14 -0.93
CA TYR A 121 -9.65 14.80 -1.08
C TYR A 121 -9.46 13.41 -1.67
N VAL A 122 -10.19 12.39 -1.18
CA VAL A 122 -10.13 11.02 -1.70
C VAL A 122 -10.54 10.97 -3.17
N ILE A 123 -11.59 11.68 -3.57
CA ILE A 123 -12.02 11.77 -4.97
C ILE A 123 -10.88 12.31 -5.85
N GLY A 124 -10.22 13.41 -5.44
CA GLY A 124 -9.08 13.97 -6.16
C GLY A 124 -7.91 13.00 -6.26
N TYR A 125 -7.61 12.29 -5.16
CA TYR A 125 -6.59 11.23 -5.11
C TYR A 125 -6.90 10.09 -6.09
N THR A 126 -8.17 9.63 -6.14
CA THR A 126 -8.61 8.58 -7.05
C THR A 126 -8.47 9.00 -8.52
N PHE A 127 -8.77 10.26 -8.86
CA PHE A 127 -8.53 10.76 -10.23
C PHE A 127 -7.07 10.62 -10.65
N GLN A 128 -6.14 11.05 -9.81
CA GLN A 128 -4.72 10.97 -10.13
C GLN A 128 -4.19 9.54 -10.20
N THR A 129 -4.56 8.68 -9.25
CA THR A 129 -4.12 7.28 -9.24
C THR A 129 -4.68 6.49 -10.42
N ALA A 130 -5.93 6.73 -10.80
CA ALA A 130 -6.53 6.13 -11.99
C ALA A 130 -5.81 6.56 -13.27
N CYS A 131 -5.47 7.86 -13.40
CA CYS A 131 -4.70 8.36 -14.54
C CYS A 131 -3.29 7.75 -14.60
N THR A 132 -2.59 7.57 -13.48
CA THR A 132 -1.27 6.92 -13.44
C THR A 132 -1.34 5.48 -13.95
N ARG A 133 -2.34 4.72 -13.49
CA ARG A 133 -2.52 3.31 -13.88
C ARG A 133 -2.92 3.16 -15.36
N SER A 134 -3.89 3.95 -15.81
CA SER A 134 -4.43 3.83 -17.17
C SER A 134 -3.57 4.52 -18.21
N GLY A 135 -2.94 5.65 -17.90
CA GLY A 135 -2.12 6.43 -18.82
C GLY A 135 -0.85 5.72 -19.30
N GLN A 136 -0.37 4.73 -18.55
CA GLN A 136 0.72 3.86 -18.98
C GLN A 136 0.42 3.19 -20.33
N THR A 137 -0.85 2.86 -20.59
CA THR A 137 -1.27 2.14 -21.81
C THR A 137 -1.09 2.94 -23.10
N CYS A 138 -1.25 4.27 -23.03
CA CYS A 138 -1.02 5.14 -24.19
C CYS A 138 0.45 5.55 -24.35
N LEU A 139 1.25 5.48 -23.28
CA LEU A 139 2.63 5.90 -23.26
C LEU A 139 3.51 4.97 -24.11
N THR A 140 3.42 3.65 -23.88
CA THR A 140 4.18 2.67 -24.65
C THR A 140 3.50 1.30 -24.68
N ASN A 141 3.58 0.64 -25.86
CA ASN A 141 3.25 -0.77 -26.03
C ASN A 141 4.49 -1.65 -26.31
N ASP A 142 5.69 -1.08 -26.19
CA ASP A 142 6.95 -1.82 -26.36
C ASP A 142 7.23 -2.67 -25.09
N PRO A 143 7.31 -4.02 -25.23
CA PRO A 143 7.61 -4.91 -24.10
C PRO A 143 8.93 -4.60 -23.39
N LYS A 144 9.91 -4.00 -24.08
CA LYS A 144 11.20 -3.61 -23.51
C LYS A 144 11.12 -2.33 -22.64
N GLN A 145 10.17 -1.45 -22.95
CA GLN A 145 10.01 -0.18 -22.21
C GLN A 145 9.10 -0.30 -20.99
N ARG A 146 8.18 -1.28 -20.96
CA ARG A 146 7.28 -1.49 -19.82
C ARG A 146 8.01 -1.73 -18.48
N PRO A 147 9.06 -2.59 -18.41
CA PRO A 147 9.84 -2.73 -17.18
C PRO A 147 10.55 -1.44 -16.77
N LEU A 148 11.08 -0.67 -17.73
CA LEU A 148 11.69 0.63 -17.46
C LEU A 148 10.69 1.62 -16.86
N PHE A 149 9.47 1.69 -17.39
CA PHE A 149 8.40 2.50 -16.82
C PHE A 149 8.12 2.09 -15.37
N THR A 150 8.02 0.80 -15.08
CA THR A 150 7.79 0.29 -13.72
C THR A 150 8.88 0.75 -12.76
N ILE A 151 10.16 0.71 -13.18
CA ILE A 151 11.29 1.21 -12.37
C ILE A 151 11.13 2.69 -12.06
N PHE A 152 10.90 3.53 -13.07
CA PHE A 152 10.72 4.97 -12.87
C PHE A 152 9.48 5.29 -12.03
N ASN A 153 8.40 4.53 -12.19
CA ASN A 153 7.18 4.68 -11.39
C ASN A 153 7.42 4.34 -9.91
N THR A 154 8.22 3.30 -9.64
CA THR A 154 8.63 2.94 -8.28
C THR A 154 9.54 4.02 -7.68
N VAL A 155 10.51 4.51 -8.43
CA VAL A 155 11.41 5.59 -7.97
C VAL A 155 10.62 6.86 -7.66
N ALA A 156 9.68 7.26 -8.52
CA ALA A 156 8.82 8.42 -8.27
C ALA A 156 7.96 8.25 -7.02
N SER A 157 7.40 7.04 -6.81
CA SER A 157 6.68 6.69 -5.58
C SER A 157 7.55 6.85 -4.33
N LEU A 158 8.76 6.30 -4.37
CA LEU A 158 9.72 6.39 -3.26
C LEU A 158 10.15 7.82 -2.97
N ILE A 159 10.31 8.66 -3.99
CA ILE A 159 10.60 10.09 -3.82
C ILE A 159 9.43 10.78 -3.09
N GLY A 160 8.19 10.55 -3.52
CA GLY A 160 7.01 11.15 -2.90
C GLY A 160 6.81 10.71 -1.45
N MET A 161 6.89 9.41 -1.19
CA MET A 161 6.77 8.84 0.17
C MET A 161 7.93 9.29 1.06
N GLY A 162 9.17 9.16 0.55
CA GLY A 162 10.38 9.46 1.29
C GLY A 162 10.45 10.92 1.72
N LEU A 163 10.06 11.85 0.84
CA LEU A 163 10.04 13.27 1.18
C LEU A 163 9.22 13.52 2.47
N VAL A 164 8.02 12.96 2.56
CA VAL A 164 7.18 13.13 3.76
C VAL A 164 7.76 12.39 4.96
N GLN A 165 8.19 11.13 4.79
CA GLN A 165 8.71 10.31 5.89
C GLN A 165 9.99 10.86 6.51
N PHE A 166 10.86 11.51 5.72
CA PHE A 166 12.09 12.12 6.25
C PHE A 166 11.86 13.53 6.78
N LEU A 167 11.01 14.33 6.15
CA LEU A 167 10.77 15.71 6.59
C LEU A 167 9.86 15.80 7.82
N ALA A 168 8.86 14.93 7.92
CA ALA A 168 7.89 15.03 9.01
C ALA A 168 8.53 14.92 10.41
N PRO A 169 9.46 14.00 10.73
CA PRO A 169 10.11 13.95 12.03
C PRO A 169 10.98 15.19 12.30
N ILE A 170 11.68 15.69 11.27
CA ILE A 170 12.54 16.88 11.39
C ILE A 170 11.70 18.12 11.69
N LEU A 171 10.56 18.27 11.00
CA LEU A 171 9.65 19.39 11.21
C LEU A 171 8.89 19.26 12.54
N SER A 172 8.45 18.07 12.90
CA SER A 172 7.78 17.78 14.16
C SER A 172 8.61 18.23 15.37
N LYS A 173 9.90 17.92 15.37
CA LYS A 173 10.84 18.34 16.41
C LYS A 173 10.87 19.86 16.62
N ARG A 174 10.80 20.63 15.51
CA ARG A 174 10.89 22.10 15.56
C ARG A 174 9.56 22.80 15.77
N LEU A 175 8.46 22.11 15.47
CA LEU A 175 7.11 22.69 15.37
C LEU A 175 6.14 22.13 16.43
N GLY A 176 6.65 21.58 17.52
CA GLY A 176 5.83 21.18 18.68
C GLY A 176 5.12 19.84 18.58
N GLY A 177 5.61 18.93 17.72
CA GLY A 177 5.05 17.58 17.59
C GLY A 177 4.02 17.43 16.47
N TYR A 178 3.55 16.21 16.29
CA TYR A 178 2.54 15.89 15.25
C TYR A 178 1.12 16.37 15.62
N ASN A 179 0.87 16.64 16.89
CA ASN A 179 -0.41 17.18 17.36
C ASN A 179 -0.49 18.72 17.24
N SER A 180 0.59 19.37 16.79
CA SER A 180 0.67 20.82 16.68
C SER A 180 0.06 21.34 15.38
N ALA A 181 -0.68 22.44 15.48
CA ALA A 181 -1.17 23.17 14.31
C ALA A 181 -0.03 23.73 13.44
N GLU A 182 1.10 24.11 14.06
CA GLU A 182 2.26 24.67 13.37
C GLU A 182 2.91 23.66 12.45
N PHE A 183 2.96 22.37 12.83
CA PHE A 183 3.43 21.30 11.98
C PHE A 183 2.64 21.27 10.65
N PHE A 184 1.31 21.32 10.72
CA PHE A 184 0.46 21.29 9.52
C PHE A 184 0.53 22.59 8.72
N ASN A 185 0.76 23.75 9.36
CA ASN A 185 0.93 25.01 8.67
C ASN A 185 2.15 25.03 7.73
N VAL A 186 3.18 24.23 8.02
CA VAL A 186 4.37 24.11 7.18
C VAL A 186 4.25 22.90 6.23
N MET A 187 3.82 21.76 6.75
CA MET A 187 3.82 20.51 6.01
C MET A 187 2.81 20.48 4.86
N ILE A 188 1.62 21.04 5.05
CA ILE A 188 0.57 21.03 4.03
C ILE A 188 0.89 21.92 2.84
N PRO A 189 1.29 23.20 3.00
CA PRO A 189 1.74 24.02 1.86
C PRO A 189 2.92 23.42 1.10
N LEU A 190 3.88 22.83 1.81
CA LEU A 190 5.02 22.14 1.19
C LEU A 190 4.53 20.97 0.32
N ALA A 191 3.63 20.13 0.85
CA ALA A 191 3.06 19.01 0.11
C ALA A 191 2.26 19.48 -1.13
N ILE A 192 1.51 20.58 -1.00
CA ILE A 192 0.75 21.19 -2.10
C ILE A 192 1.72 21.61 -3.22
N VAL A 193 2.77 22.36 -2.88
CA VAL A 193 3.74 22.87 -3.86
C VAL A 193 4.46 21.72 -4.56
N VAL A 194 4.98 20.74 -3.81
CA VAL A 194 5.67 19.57 -4.36
C VAL A 194 4.74 18.76 -5.26
N SER A 195 3.53 18.46 -4.80
CA SER A 195 2.54 17.70 -5.58
C SER A 195 2.15 18.43 -6.87
N ALA A 196 1.96 19.75 -6.82
CA ALA A 196 1.64 20.55 -8.00
C ALA A 196 2.78 20.51 -9.03
N ILE A 197 4.04 20.68 -8.59
CA ILE A 197 5.23 20.61 -9.47
C ILE A 197 5.32 19.22 -10.11
N LEU A 198 5.21 18.14 -9.32
CA LEU A 198 5.28 16.77 -9.81
C LEU A 198 4.14 16.44 -10.79
N THR A 199 2.93 16.93 -10.53
CA THR A 199 1.79 16.77 -11.45
C THR A 199 2.02 17.53 -12.76
N LEU A 200 2.55 18.76 -12.73
CA LEU A 200 2.89 19.52 -13.93
C LEU A 200 3.94 18.79 -14.77
N LEU A 201 5.00 18.28 -14.14
CA LEU A 201 6.00 17.47 -14.82
C LEU A 201 5.39 16.23 -15.48
N ALA A 202 4.47 15.56 -14.80
CA ALA A 202 3.78 14.40 -15.34
C ALA A 202 2.86 14.74 -16.52
N VAL A 203 2.16 15.88 -16.48
CA VAL A 203 1.35 16.39 -17.59
C VAL A 203 2.24 16.65 -18.82
N VAL A 204 3.42 17.25 -18.63
CA VAL A 204 4.42 17.44 -19.72
C VAL A 204 4.86 16.07 -20.25
N GLY A 205 5.12 15.11 -19.36
CA GLY A 205 5.57 13.76 -19.73
C GLY A 205 4.61 13.01 -20.66
N ILE A 206 3.29 13.17 -20.45
CA ILE A 206 2.28 12.47 -21.26
C ILE A 206 1.75 13.32 -22.44
N TRP A 207 2.14 14.59 -22.53
CA TRP A 207 1.54 15.57 -23.46
C TRP A 207 1.41 15.10 -24.90
N GLU A 208 2.47 14.52 -25.48
CA GLU A 208 2.50 14.05 -26.87
C GLU A 208 1.70 12.75 -27.07
N LYS A 209 1.55 11.94 -26.00
CA LYS A 209 0.97 10.60 -26.06
C LYS A 209 -0.49 10.54 -25.65
N ASP A 210 -1.00 11.55 -24.97
CA ASP A 210 -2.40 11.63 -24.57
C ASP A 210 -3.28 12.13 -25.74
N ARG A 211 -3.34 11.29 -26.80
CA ARG A 211 -4.10 11.55 -28.02
C ARG A 211 -4.84 10.29 -28.48
N PRO A 212 -5.98 10.41 -29.17
CA PRO A 212 -6.79 9.28 -29.62
C PRO A 212 -6.00 8.21 -30.41
N GLU A 213 -4.97 8.63 -31.15
CA GLU A 213 -4.10 7.75 -31.94
C GLU A 213 -3.35 6.69 -31.13
N TYR A 214 -3.13 6.96 -29.82
CA TYR A 214 -2.40 6.09 -28.92
C TYR A 214 -3.32 5.34 -27.94
N PHE A 215 -4.62 5.61 -27.97
CA PHE A 215 -5.57 4.90 -27.11
C PHE A 215 -5.82 3.51 -27.70
N GLY A 216 -5.74 2.48 -26.84
CA GLY A 216 -6.10 1.12 -27.22
C GLY A 216 -7.59 1.01 -27.59
N VAL A 217 -7.92 0.05 -28.46
CA VAL A 217 -9.33 -0.31 -28.71
C VAL A 217 -9.91 -0.87 -27.41
N SER A 218 -10.74 -0.09 -26.76
CA SER A 218 -11.48 -0.53 -25.58
C SER A 218 -12.50 -1.59 -26.01
N LYS A 219 -12.17 -2.87 -25.83
CA LYS A 219 -13.22 -3.89 -25.78
C LYS A 219 -14.02 -3.58 -24.53
N THR A 220 -15.31 -3.35 -24.69
CA THR A 220 -16.29 -3.10 -23.62
C THR A 220 -16.06 -4.13 -22.50
N GLN A 221 -15.59 -3.69 -21.33
CA GLN A 221 -15.53 -4.58 -20.17
C GLN A 221 -16.98 -4.97 -19.85
N GLU A 222 -17.26 -6.26 -19.85
CA GLU A 222 -18.57 -6.76 -19.42
C GLU A 222 -18.85 -6.20 -18.02
N LYS A 223 -20.04 -5.62 -17.86
CA LYS A 223 -20.49 -5.10 -16.56
C LYS A 223 -20.75 -6.26 -15.63
N VAL A 224 -19.77 -6.63 -14.84
CA VAL A 224 -19.91 -7.69 -13.84
C VAL A 224 -20.69 -7.16 -12.65
N LYS A 225 -21.73 -7.87 -12.24
CA LYS A 225 -22.55 -7.51 -11.06
C LYS A 225 -21.79 -7.83 -9.78
N VAL A 226 -21.99 -7.01 -8.74
CA VAL A 226 -21.34 -7.21 -7.40
C VAL A 226 -21.58 -8.63 -6.85
N LYS A 227 -22.72 -9.24 -7.12
CA LYS A 227 -23.02 -10.63 -6.72
C LYS A 227 -22.05 -11.65 -7.35
N GLU A 228 -21.55 -11.39 -8.55
CA GLU A 228 -20.60 -12.26 -9.24
C GLU A 228 -19.21 -12.21 -8.60
N TYR A 229 -18.80 -11.05 -8.06
CA TYR A 229 -17.54 -10.93 -7.29
C TYR A 229 -17.53 -11.87 -6.09
N LEU A 230 -18.63 -11.91 -5.34
CA LEU A 230 -18.77 -12.80 -4.18
C LEU A 230 -18.83 -14.27 -4.57
N ALA A 231 -19.49 -14.59 -5.69
CA ALA A 231 -19.56 -15.95 -6.21
C ALA A 231 -18.19 -16.48 -6.63
N ILE A 232 -17.39 -15.65 -7.34
CA ILE A 232 -16.02 -15.98 -7.74
C ILE A 232 -15.15 -16.19 -6.51
N LEU A 233 -15.21 -15.27 -5.53
CA LEU A 233 -14.44 -15.38 -4.31
C LEU A 233 -14.77 -16.69 -3.54
N LYS A 234 -16.04 -17.02 -3.39
CA LYS A 234 -16.45 -18.26 -2.73
C LYS A 234 -15.98 -19.53 -3.46
N ALA A 235 -15.93 -19.50 -4.77
CA ALA A 235 -15.59 -20.64 -5.59
C ALA A 235 -14.07 -20.84 -5.78
N ASN A 236 -13.27 -19.78 -5.70
CA ASN A 236 -11.82 -19.83 -5.91
C ASN A 236 -11.06 -19.84 -4.58
N LYS A 237 -10.76 -21.05 -4.09
CA LYS A 237 -10.05 -21.26 -2.82
C LYS A 237 -8.62 -20.71 -2.83
N GLU A 238 -7.95 -20.72 -3.99
CA GLU A 238 -6.58 -20.21 -4.11
C GLU A 238 -6.56 -18.69 -3.96
N LEU A 239 -7.55 -17.99 -4.54
CA LEU A 239 -7.73 -16.57 -4.33
C LEU A 239 -8.01 -16.23 -2.86
N GLN A 240 -8.89 -17.01 -2.18
CA GLN A 240 -9.15 -16.81 -0.74
C GLN A 240 -7.87 -16.92 0.09
N ARG A 241 -7.06 -17.97 -0.16
CA ARG A 241 -5.77 -18.19 0.53
C ARG A 241 -4.79 -17.04 0.27
N LEU A 242 -4.71 -16.59 -0.98
CA LEU A 242 -3.86 -15.47 -1.34
C LEU A 242 -4.33 -14.16 -0.68
N MET A 243 -5.64 -13.92 -0.61
CA MET A 243 -6.20 -12.73 0.07
C MET A 243 -5.91 -12.75 1.57
N ILE A 244 -6.03 -13.91 2.24
CA ILE A 244 -5.67 -14.05 3.66
C ILE A 244 -4.17 -13.79 3.85
N ALA A 245 -3.32 -14.33 2.99
CA ALA A 245 -1.88 -14.14 3.09
C ALA A 245 -1.49 -12.68 2.82
N GLY A 246 -2.06 -12.04 1.79
CA GLY A 246 -1.86 -10.63 1.50
C GLY A 246 -2.34 -9.72 2.63
N ALA A 247 -3.52 -10.02 3.18
CA ALA A 247 -4.06 -9.33 4.34
C ALA A 247 -3.12 -9.43 5.55
N GLY A 248 -2.58 -10.62 5.84
CA GLY A 248 -1.62 -10.82 6.93
C GLY A 248 -0.34 -10.02 6.74
N CYS A 249 0.29 -10.09 5.56
CA CYS A 249 1.49 -9.29 5.26
C CYS A 249 1.23 -7.79 5.38
N LYS A 250 0.10 -7.31 4.86
CA LYS A 250 -0.25 -5.89 4.84
C LYS A 250 -0.61 -5.35 6.21
N LEU A 251 -1.35 -6.13 7.01
CA LEU A 251 -1.70 -5.76 8.39
C LEU A 251 -0.45 -5.65 9.26
N ALA A 252 0.43 -6.65 9.20
CA ALA A 252 1.69 -6.64 9.92
C ALA A 252 2.53 -5.41 9.56
N PHE A 253 2.67 -5.14 8.25
CA PHE A 253 3.38 -3.96 7.76
C PHE A 253 2.74 -2.66 8.26
N SER A 254 1.43 -2.50 8.09
CA SER A 254 0.69 -1.28 8.44
C SER A 254 0.78 -0.94 9.93
N ILE A 255 0.79 -1.94 10.82
CA ILE A 255 0.86 -1.73 12.27
C ILE A 255 2.31 -1.54 12.72
N ALA A 256 3.26 -2.37 12.25
CA ALA A 256 4.66 -2.26 12.66
C ALA A 256 5.33 -0.96 12.19
N THR A 257 4.84 -0.35 11.11
CA THR A 257 5.33 0.96 10.61
C THR A 257 4.44 2.13 11.00
N ASN A 258 3.40 1.91 11.83
CA ASN A 258 2.49 2.97 12.23
C ASN A 258 3.20 4.03 13.08
N MET A 259 3.02 5.29 12.73
CA MET A 259 3.70 6.41 13.37
C MET A 259 3.43 6.48 14.89
N THR A 260 2.18 6.26 15.32
CA THR A 260 1.81 6.28 16.74
C THR A 260 2.53 5.18 17.54
N VAL A 261 2.65 3.97 16.94
CA VAL A 261 3.37 2.85 17.57
C VAL A 261 4.85 3.18 17.71
N LEU A 262 5.46 3.78 16.69
CA LEU A 262 6.87 4.19 16.71
C LEU A 262 7.12 5.37 17.66
N CYS A 263 6.17 6.31 17.80
CA CYS A 263 6.23 7.37 18.80
C CYS A 263 6.17 6.82 20.23
N MET A 264 5.29 5.84 20.50
CA MET A 264 5.25 5.18 21.80
C MET A 264 6.54 4.40 22.06
N LEU A 265 7.07 3.67 21.08
CA LEU A 265 8.29 2.89 21.22
C LEU A 265 9.53 3.78 21.46
N TYR A 266 9.82 4.67 20.51
CA TYR A 266 11.07 5.47 20.59
C TYR A 266 10.92 6.74 21.43
N GLY A 267 9.73 7.33 21.48
CA GLY A 267 9.45 8.53 22.27
C GLY A 267 9.14 8.20 23.72
N ALA A 268 7.99 7.60 24.00
CA ALA A 268 7.53 7.40 25.35
C ALA A 268 8.33 6.35 26.13
N MET A 269 8.59 5.16 25.53
CA MET A 269 9.34 4.10 26.23
C MET A 269 10.83 4.37 26.28
N MET A 270 11.46 4.65 25.12
CA MET A 270 12.92 4.84 25.03
C MET A 270 13.35 6.27 25.34
N GLU A 271 12.41 7.19 25.58
CA GLU A 271 12.62 8.60 25.96
C GLU A 271 13.49 9.39 24.97
N ASN A 272 13.61 8.93 23.72
CA ASN A 272 14.50 9.54 22.72
C ASN A 272 13.97 9.39 21.28
N TYR A 273 12.79 9.94 20.99
CA TYR A 273 12.22 9.86 19.65
C TYR A 273 13.16 10.46 18.59
N ASP A 274 13.66 11.67 18.82
CA ASP A 274 14.50 12.41 17.88
C ASP A 274 15.82 11.72 17.54
N GLY A 275 16.41 11.07 18.54
CA GLY A 275 17.68 10.37 18.37
C GLY A 275 17.55 8.94 17.84
N LEU A 276 16.37 8.33 17.92
CA LEU A 276 16.19 6.92 17.59
C LEU A 276 15.35 6.69 16.32
N TYR A 277 14.29 7.48 16.08
CA TYR A 277 13.36 7.20 14.99
C TYR A 277 14.04 7.19 13.61
N LEU A 278 14.70 8.28 13.23
CA LEU A 278 15.37 8.38 11.92
C LEU A 278 16.51 7.37 11.75
N PRO A 279 17.44 7.19 12.73
CA PRO A 279 18.46 6.16 12.63
C PRO A 279 17.89 4.75 12.49
N MET A 280 16.85 4.39 13.27
CA MET A 280 16.24 3.06 13.18
C MET A 280 15.50 2.86 11.86
N MET A 281 14.88 3.89 11.31
CA MET A 281 14.27 3.86 9.97
C MET A 281 15.35 3.63 8.89
N ILE A 282 16.50 4.30 8.98
CA ILE A 282 17.63 4.09 8.07
C ILE A 282 18.16 2.65 8.19
N VAL A 283 18.32 2.13 9.41
CA VAL A 283 18.68 0.73 9.65
C VAL A 283 17.72 -0.21 8.94
N GLY A 284 16.41 0.00 9.12
CA GLY A 284 15.38 -0.80 8.45
C GLY A 284 15.52 -0.79 6.92
N TYR A 285 15.71 0.38 6.32
CA TYR A 285 15.87 0.49 4.86
C TYR A 285 17.19 -0.13 4.36
N VAL A 286 18.30 0.04 5.09
CA VAL A 286 19.58 -0.58 4.75
C VAL A 286 19.46 -2.11 4.72
N PHE A 287 18.78 -2.70 5.70
CA PHE A 287 18.51 -4.14 5.68
C PHE A 287 17.49 -4.55 4.61
N SER A 288 16.55 -3.69 4.24
CA SER A 288 15.54 -4.01 3.21
C SER A 288 16.15 -4.23 1.83
N VAL A 289 17.20 -3.49 1.45
CA VAL A 289 17.81 -3.58 0.12
C VAL A 289 18.30 -5.01 -0.20
N PRO A 290 19.14 -5.66 0.63
CA PRO A 290 19.54 -7.05 0.36
C PRO A 290 18.36 -8.03 0.41
N PHE A 291 17.37 -7.81 1.27
CA PHE A 291 16.21 -8.67 1.32
C PHE A 291 15.34 -8.57 0.06
N PHE A 292 15.16 -7.39 -0.53
CA PHE A 292 14.50 -7.28 -1.84
C PHE A 292 15.22 -8.07 -2.93
N LEU A 293 16.54 -8.00 -2.99
CA LEU A 293 17.34 -8.78 -3.97
C LEU A 293 17.20 -10.29 -3.73
N LEU A 294 17.26 -10.71 -2.47
CA LEU A 294 17.10 -12.10 -2.06
C LEU A 294 15.70 -12.64 -2.34
N THR A 295 14.64 -11.87 -2.08
CA THR A 295 13.25 -12.27 -2.36
C THR A 295 13.02 -12.42 -3.85
N VAL A 296 13.49 -11.49 -4.69
CA VAL A 296 13.42 -11.61 -6.15
C VAL A 296 14.15 -12.84 -6.65
N ARG A 297 15.41 -13.06 -6.21
CA ARG A 297 16.20 -14.21 -6.59
C ARG A 297 15.56 -15.54 -6.16
N THR A 298 15.00 -15.56 -4.94
CA THR A 298 14.32 -16.77 -4.43
C THR A 298 13.02 -17.02 -5.21
N SER A 299 12.26 -15.97 -5.53
CA SER A 299 11.05 -16.08 -6.35
C SER A 299 11.34 -16.63 -7.74
N GLN A 300 12.40 -16.17 -8.38
CA GLN A 300 12.82 -16.67 -9.69
C GLN A 300 13.26 -18.15 -9.65
N LYS A 301 13.93 -18.57 -8.56
CA LYS A 301 14.53 -19.90 -8.46
C LYS A 301 13.57 -20.96 -7.92
N HIS A 302 12.72 -20.60 -6.95
CA HIS A 302 11.86 -21.52 -6.20
C HIS A 302 10.37 -21.15 -6.24
N GLY A 303 10.00 -20.09 -6.96
CA GLY A 303 8.64 -19.59 -7.08
C GLY A 303 8.26 -18.59 -5.98
N GLN A 304 7.21 -17.82 -6.25
CA GLN A 304 6.75 -16.71 -5.39
C GLN A 304 6.29 -17.20 -4.02
N LYS A 305 5.55 -18.30 -3.95
CA LYS A 305 5.12 -18.92 -2.69
C LYS A 305 6.30 -19.25 -1.77
N ALA A 306 7.35 -19.89 -2.31
CA ALA A 306 8.51 -20.28 -1.51
C ALA A 306 9.26 -19.06 -0.95
N SER A 307 9.35 -17.99 -1.74
CA SER A 307 9.94 -16.72 -1.30
C SER A 307 9.10 -16.09 -0.19
N LEU A 308 7.79 -15.94 -0.40
CA LEU A 308 6.87 -15.37 0.59
C LEU A 308 6.94 -16.12 1.93
N VAL A 309 6.83 -17.46 1.91
CA VAL A 309 6.88 -18.28 3.12
C VAL A 309 8.22 -18.17 3.84
N ARG A 310 9.35 -18.23 3.10
CA ARG A 310 10.70 -18.18 3.68
C ARG A 310 10.93 -16.85 4.41
N TYR A 311 10.68 -15.73 3.76
CA TYR A 311 11.01 -14.43 4.35
C TYR A 311 9.99 -13.98 5.40
N THR A 312 8.72 -14.38 5.28
CA THR A 312 7.75 -14.21 6.38
C THR A 312 8.13 -15.03 7.61
N ALA A 313 8.66 -16.25 7.45
CA ALA A 313 9.16 -17.05 8.56
C ALA A 313 10.40 -16.41 9.21
N ILE A 314 11.33 -15.85 8.42
CA ILE A 314 12.50 -15.12 8.95
C ILE A 314 12.02 -13.90 9.76
N ALA A 315 11.07 -13.11 9.24
CA ALA A 315 10.49 -11.97 9.96
C ALA A 315 9.90 -12.41 11.31
N LEU A 316 9.12 -13.49 11.32
CA LEU A 316 8.51 -14.03 12.53
C LEU A 316 9.56 -14.42 13.58
N VAL A 317 10.61 -15.17 13.18
CA VAL A 317 11.68 -15.60 14.09
C VAL A 317 12.46 -14.41 14.64
N MET A 318 12.79 -13.42 13.82
CA MET A 318 13.49 -12.22 14.28
C MET A 318 12.64 -11.39 15.24
N TYR A 319 11.34 -11.28 14.98
CA TYR A 319 10.43 -10.55 15.86
C TYR A 319 10.17 -11.25 17.20
N ILE A 320 10.39 -12.56 17.31
CA ILE A 320 10.48 -13.22 18.63
C ILE A 320 11.66 -12.62 19.42
N GLY A 321 12.80 -12.40 18.79
CA GLY A 321 13.95 -11.73 19.43
C GLY A 321 13.63 -10.30 19.86
N VAL A 322 12.95 -9.52 19.00
CA VAL A 322 12.49 -8.16 19.34
C VAL A 322 11.51 -8.20 20.52
N LEU A 323 10.55 -9.14 20.50
CA LEU A 323 9.60 -9.33 21.59
C LEU A 323 10.30 -9.60 22.94
N VAL A 324 11.27 -10.52 22.95
CA VAL A 324 12.06 -10.82 24.17
C VAL A 324 12.77 -9.57 24.69
N LEU A 325 13.39 -8.78 23.81
CA LEU A 325 14.05 -7.54 24.19
C LEU A 325 13.07 -6.51 24.75
N LEU A 326 11.89 -6.36 24.15
CA LEU A 326 10.88 -5.43 24.66
C LEU A 326 10.27 -5.88 25.97
N VAL A 327 10.12 -7.18 26.19
CA VAL A 327 9.67 -7.73 27.51
C VAL A 327 10.72 -7.49 28.60
N LEU A 328 12.00 -7.58 28.26
CA LEU A 328 13.12 -7.32 29.20
C LEU A 328 13.39 -5.83 29.41
N TRP A 329 12.80 -4.94 28.62
CA TRP A 329 12.96 -3.50 28.77
C TRP A 329 12.49 -3.03 30.14
N LYS A 330 13.24 -2.10 30.74
CA LYS A 330 12.93 -1.50 32.04
C LYS A 330 13.12 0.02 31.95
N GLN A 331 12.10 0.75 32.33
CA GLN A 331 12.14 2.21 32.38
C GLN A 331 13.30 2.70 33.29
N GLY A 332 14.01 3.72 32.78
CA GLY A 332 15.12 4.33 33.53
C GLY A 332 16.39 3.48 33.67
N ASN A 333 16.45 2.28 33.08
CA ASN A 333 17.64 1.43 33.12
C ASN A 333 18.41 1.50 31.79
N PRO A 334 19.59 2.17 31.73
CA PRO A 334 20.36 2.33 30.49
C PRO A 334 20.83 1.02 29.87
N ALA A 335 21.00 -0.04 30.66
CA ALA A 335 21.46 -1.34 30.14
C ALA A 335 20.39 -2.07 29.35
N TRP A 336 19.11 -1.79 29.59
CA TRP A 336 17.94 -2.38 28.95
C TRP A 336 17.19 -1.38 28.09
N ASN A 337 17.87 -0.34 27.60
CA ASN A 337 17.30 0.69 26.72
C ASN A 337 18.16 0.87 25.48
N LEU A 338 17.55 1.35 24.38
CA LEU A 338 18.27 1.68 23.15
C LEU A 338 19.14 2.93 23.36
N SER A 339 20.42 2.81 23.04
CA SER A 339 21.36 3.92 23.08
C SER A 339 22.28 3.90 21.87
N LEU A 340 22.29 4.98 21.09
CA LEU A 340 23.20 5.17 19.95
C LEU A 340 24.47 5.95 20.32
N GLY A 341 24.52 6.53 21.54
CA GLY A 341 25.71 7.16 22.10
C GLY A 341 26.67 6.10 22.64
N PRO A 342 26.62 5.72 23.92
CA PRO A 342 27.32 4.52 24.37
C PRO A 342 26.51 3.29 23.95
N VAL A 343 26.98 2.60 22.90
CA VAL A 343 26.32 1.41 22.35
C VAL A 343 26.41 0.28 23.38
N ASN A 344 25.25 -0.22 23.84
CA ASN A 344 25.13 -1.36 24.75
C ASN A 344 24.74 -2.64 24.01
N LEU A 345 24.83 -3.80 24.67
CA LEU A 345 24.46 -5.11 24.11
C LEU A 345 22.99 -5.14 23.66
N TYR A 346 22.08 -4.49 24.41
CA TYR A 346 20.66 -4.39 24.09
C TYR A 346 20.45 -3.74 22.70
N THR A 347 21.15 -2.63 22.45
CA THR A 347 21.09 -1.93 21.15
C THR A 347 21.60 -2.79 20.01
N VAL A 348 22.73 -3.49 20.19
CA VAL A 348 23.27 -4.38 19.14
C VAL A 348 22.28 -5.49 18.80
N LEU A 349 21.74 -6.16 19.83
CA LEU A 349 20.75 -7.22 19.63
C LEU A 349 19.46 -6.68 18.99
N PHE A 350 18.98 -5.52 19.43
CA PHE A 350 17.79 -4.90 18.87
C PHE A 350 17.99 -4.53 17.38
N VAL A 351 19.12 -3.93 17.03
CA VAL A 351 19.46 -3.56 15.64
C VAL A 351 19.51 -4.80 14.74
N ILE A 352 20.09 -5.91 15.24
CA ILE A 352 20.16 -7.16 14.46
C ILE A 352 18.76 -7.75 14.28
N PHE A 353 18.02 -7.99 15.35
CA PHE A 353 16.69 -8.61 15.27
C PHE A 353 15.69 -7.74 14.53
N PHE A 354 15.64 -6.44 14.83
CA PHE A 354 14.78 -5.49 14.16
C PHE A 354 15.17 -5.31 12.69
N GLY A 355 16.46 -5.06 12.40
CA GLY A 355 16.93 -4.80 11.04
C GLY A 355 16.67 -5.99 10.10
N VAL A 356 17.06 -7.20 10.50
CA VAL A 356 16.81 -8.43 9.72
C VAL A 356 15.30 -8.68 9.60
N GLY A 357 14.55 -8.55 10.67
CA GLY A 357 13.10 -8.70 10.68
C GLY A 357 12.42 -7.68 9.77
N TYR A 358 12.80 -6.40 9.89
CA TYR A 358 12.29 -5.30 9.06
C TYR A 358 12.56 -5.56 7.58
N GLY A 359 13.80 -5.89 7.21
CA GLY A 359 14.17 -6.20 5.83
C GLY A 359 13.32 -7.35 5.26
N ALA A 360 13.13 -8.40 6.04
CA ALA A 360 12.35 -9.56 5.65
C ALA A 360 10.88 -9.24 5.42
N TYR A 361 10.19 -8.60 6.37
CA TYR A 361 8.76 -8.31 6.20
C TYR A 361 8.48 -7.18 5.21
N TYR A 362 9.37 -6.19 5.13
CA TYR A 362 9.23 -5.08 4.17
C TYR A 362 9.29 -5.60 2.73
N SER A 363 10.21 -6.54 2.46
CA SER A 363 10.33 -7.16 1.14
C SER A 363 9.17 -8.10 0.77
N THR A 364 8.40 -8.58 1.75
CA THR A 364 7.24 -9.48 1.51
C THR A 364 5.90 -8.77 1.49
N ALA A 365 5.82 -7.51 1.92
CA ALA A 365 4.56 -6.77 2.08
C ALA A 365 3.70 -6.74 0.80
N ASP A 366 4.32 -6.57 -0.36
CA ASP A 366 3.65 -6.48 -1.66
C ASP A 366 3.82 -7.73 -2.54
N MET A 367 4.49 -8.78 -2.05
CA MET A 367 4.68 -10.03 -2.79
C MET A 367 3.38 -10.74 -3.20
N PRO A 368 2.27 -10.69 -2.46
CA PRO A 368 1.01 -11.27 -2.90
C PRO A 368 0.40 -10.61 -4.14
N ILE A 369 0.74 -9.35 -4.45
CA ILE A 369 0.17 -8.61 -5.59
C ILE A 369 0.41 -9.31 -6.94
N PRO A 370 1.64 -9.65 -7.35
CA PRO A 370 1.86 -10.35 -8.60
C PRO A 370 1.27 -11.78 -8.62
N MET A 371 1.07 -12.43 -7.46
CA MET A 371 0.44 -13.75 -7.38
C MET A 371 -1.06 -13.73 -7.73
N VAL A 372 -1.70 -12.56 -7.80
CA VAL A 372 -3.09 -12.43 -8.28
C VAL A 372 -3.22 -12.87 -9.73
N ALA A 373 -2.18 -12.71 -10.54
CA ALA A 373 -2.16 -13.18 -11.92
C ALA A 373 -2.26 -14.71 -11.99
N ASP A 374 -1.56 -15.43 -11.11
CA ASP A 374 -1.63 -16.89 -11.03
C ASP A 374 -3.05 -17.36 -10.66
N CYS A 375 -3.72 -16.64 -9.74
CA CYS A 375 -5.13 -16.91 -9.39
C CYS A 375 -6.08 -16.64 -10.56
N SER A 376 -5.78 -15.65 -11.42
CA SER A 376 -6.55 -15.36 -12.64
C SER A 376 -6.39 -16.47 -13.68
N ASP A 377 -5.16 -16.97 -13.88
CA ASP A 377 -4.89 -18.10 -14.76
C ASP A 377 -5.59 -19.37 -14.26
N TYR A 378 -5.58 -19.61 -12.95
CA TYR A 378 -6.31 -20.70 -12.32
C TYR A 378 -7.83 -20.58 -12.48
N GLU A 379 -8.39 -19.38 -12.37
CA GLU A 379 -9.81 -19.15 -12.63
C GLU A 379 -10.17 -19.46 -14.08
N THR A 380 -9.34 -19.05 -15.02
CA THR A 380 -9.51 -19.37 -16.47
C THR A 380 -9.46 -20.90 -16.68
N PHE A 381 -8.52 -21.58 -16.03
CA PHE A 381 -8.39 -23.05 -16.07
C PHE A 381 -9.65 -23.73 -15.51
N ARG A 382 -10.16 -23.26 -14.36
CA ARG A 382 -11.29 -23.85 -13.64
C ARG A 382 -12.65 -23.59 -14.29
N SER A 383 -12.91 -22.35 -14.70
CA SER A 383 -14.24 -21.90 -15.16
C SER A 383 -14.32 -21.50 -16.62
N GLY A 384 -13.20 -21.47 -17.33
CA GLY A 384 -13.10 -20.92 -18.69
C GLY A 384 -13.21 -19.40 -18.77
N ARG A 385 -13.45 -18.69 -17.66
CA ARG A 385 -13.66 -17.24 -17.64
C ARG A 385 -12.33 -16.51 -17.42
N TYR A 386 -11.94 -15.68 -18.36
CA TYR A 386 -10.79 -14.80 -18.24
C TYR A 386 -11.21 -13.46 -17.62
N ILE A 387 -11.01 -13.31 -16.31
CA ILE A 387 -11.50 -12.17 -15.51
C ILE A 387 -10.42 -11.53 -14.64
N PRO A 388 -9.22 -11.19 -15.19
CA PRO A 388 -8.11 -10.66 -14.39
C PRO A 388 -8.46 -9.33 -13.68
N GLY A 389 -9.29 -8.50 -14.29
CA GLY A 389 -9.73 -7.23 -13.71
C GLY A 389 -10.53 -7.42 -12.42
N ILE A 390 -11.42 -8.41 -12.38
CA ILE A 390 -12.22 -8.73 -11.18
C ILE A 390 -11.31 -9.25 -10.06
N MET A 391 -10.36 -10.13 -10.40
CA MET A 391 -9.42 -10.69 -9.44
C MET A 391 -8.56 -9.60 -8.81
N GLY A 392 -8.02 -8.70 -9.64
CA GLY A 392 -7.26 -7.53 -9.17
C GLY A 392 -8.07 -6.58 -8.30
N THR A 393 -9.34 -6.33 -8.67
CA THR A 393 -10.23 -5.44 -7.90
C THR A 393 -10.56 -6.03 -6.52
N LEU A 394 -10.88 -7.33 -6.45
CA LEU A 394 -11.12 -8.02 -5.19
C LEU A 394 -9.91 -7.97 -4.26
N PHE A 395 -8.72 -8.26 -4.79
CA PHE A 395 -7.49 -8.19 -4.02
C PHE A 395 -7.21 -6.76 -3.54
N SER A 396 -7.33 -5.76 -4.42
CA SER A 396 -7.12 -4.34 -4.09
C SER A 396 -8.09 -3.83 -3.02
N LEU A 397 -9.35 -4.27 -3.03
CA LEU A 397 -10.32 -3.93 -1.99
C LEU A 397 -9.85 -4.41 -0.62
N VAL A 398 -9.41 -5.68 -0.53
CA VAL A 398 -8.91 -6.25 0.74
C VAL A 398 -7.61 -5.57 1.17
N ASP A 399 -6.69 -5.33 0.25
CA ASP A 399 -5.43 -4.62 0.53
C ASP A 399 -5.67 -3.21 1.09
N LYS A 400 -6.56 -2.43 0.49
CA LYS A 400 -6.94 -1.09 0.97
C LYS A 400 -7.60 -1.13 2.34
N LEU A 401 -8.55 -2.06 2.54
CA LEU A 401 -9.24 -2.22 3.82
C LEU A 401 -8.25 -2.58 4.92
N VAL A 402 -7.43 -3.61 4.72
CA VAL A 402 -6.52 -4.13 5.74
C VAL A 402 -5.39 -3.14 6.04
N SER A 403 -4.82 -2.48 5.02
CA SER A 403 -3.78 -1.46 5.24
C SER A 403 -4.27 -0.29 6.10
N SER A 404 -5.55 0.05 6.01
CA SER A 404 -6.14 1.14 6.79
C SER A 404 -6.64 0.71 8.17
N LEU A 405 -6.98 -0.57 8.37
CA LEU A 405 -7.39 -1.11 9.67
C LEU A 405 -6.30 -0.91 10.74
N GLY A 406 -5.02 -0.85 10.33
CA GLY A 406 -3.91 -0.56 11.23
C GLY A 406 -4.14 0.68 12.08
N SER A 407 -4.60 1.78 11.48
CA SER A 407 -4.88 3.02 12.21
C SER A 407 -6.01 2.87 13.22
N THR A 408 -7.09 2.17 12.86
CA THR A 408 -8.22 1.92 13.79
C THR A 408 -7.80 1.01 14.94
N VAL A 409 -7.03 -0.05 14.67
CA VAL A 409 -6.53 -0.97 15.69
C VAL A 409 -5.60 -0.25 16.67
N VAL A 410 -4.69 0.57 16.15
CA VAL A 410 -3.79 1.39 16.96
C VAL A 410 -4.56 2.40 17.82
N GLY A 411 -5.52 3.12 17.21
CA GLY A 411 -6.38 4.06 17.94
C GLY A 411 -7.17 3.40 19.05
N ALA A 412 -7.73 2.21 18.81
CA ALA A 412 -8.46 1.45 19.81
C ALA A 412 -7.54 1.01 20.96
N ALA A 413 -6.35 0.50 20.67
CA ALA A 413 -5.38 0.08 21.69
C ALA A 413 -4.92 1.25 22.57
N VAL A 414 -4.68 2.43 21.97
CA VAL A 414 -4.31 3.65 22.71
C VAL A 414 -5.46 4.12 23.59
N ALA A 415 -6.71 4.11 23.06
CA ALA A 415 -7.88 4.50 23.83
C ALA A 415 -8.16 3.57 25.02
N MET A 416 -7.88 2.26 24.89
CA MET A 416 -8.07 1.27 25.97
C MET A 416 -7.21 1.54 27.22
N ILE A 417 -6.06 2.20 27.08
CA ILE A 417 -5.21 2.60 28.20
C ILE A 417 -5.50 4.02 28.71
N GLY A 418 -6.66 4.59 28.31
CA GLY A 418 -7.12 5.90 28.81
C GLY A 418 -6.47 7.11 28.14
N ILE A 419 -5.72 6.92 27.06
CA ILE A 419 -5.11 8.02 26.30
C ILE A 419 -6.11 8.55 25.29
N HIS A 420 -6.40 9.85 25.34
CA HIS A 420 -7.38 10.52 24.49
C HIS A 420 -6.77 11.27 23.32
N THR A 421 -5.46 11.51 23.34
CA THR A 421 -4.67 12.13 22.26
C THR A 421 -3.68 11.12 21.68
N LEU A 422 -3.53 11.10 20.35
CA LEU A 422 -2.56 10.21 19.71
C LEU A 422 -1.14 10.52 20.21
N PRO A 423 -0.42 9.53 20.76
CA PRO A 423 0.97 9.70 21.16
C PRO A 423 1.85 10.18 20.00
N ASP A 424 2.63 11.21 20.25
CA ASP A 424 3.65 11.76 19.34
C ASP A 424 5.06 11.65 19.96
N GLY A 425 6.07 12.22 19.30
CA GLY A 425 7.46 12.16 19.76
C GLY A 425 7.73 12.81 21.12
N ASN A 426 6.84 13.70 21.58
CA ASN A 426 6.96 14.43 22.84
C ASN A 426 6.10 13.81 23.97
N THR A 427 5.34 12.77 23.67
CA THR A 427 4.44 12.14 24.64
C THR A 427 5.25 11.42 25.72
N LEU A 428 4.94 11.72 26.98
CA LEU A 428 5.58 11.07 28.12
C LEU A 428 5.06 9.64 28.31
N TYR A 429 5.89 8.79 28.88
CA TYR A 429 5.51 7.42 29.24
C TYR A 429 4.35 7.42 30.24
N SER A 430 3.39 6.56 30.01
CA SER A 430 2.28 6.31 30.94
C SER A 430 2.04 4.81 31.11
N ASP A 431 1.39 4.45 32.20
CA ASP A 431 1.06 3.07 32.50
C ASP A 431 0.24 2.43 31.38
N GLY A 432 0.58 1.19 31.05
CA GLY A 432 -0.05 0.43 29.95
C GLY A 432 0.59 0.63 28.58
N MET A 433 1.34 1.71 28.32
CA MET A 433 1.99 1.92 27.01
C MET A 433 2.95 0.77 26.64
N HIS A 434 3.71 0.26 27.60
CA HIS A 434 4.61 -0.88 27.37
C HIS A 434 3.86 -2.09 26.80
N GLY A 435 2.73 -2.46 27.44
CA GLY A 435 1.89 -3.56 26.96
C GLY A 435 1.32 -3.31 25.57
N VAL A 436 0.83 -2.09 25.32
CA VAL A 436 0.28 -1.69 24.00
C VAL A 436 1.36 -1.77 22.91
N VAL A 437 2.59 -1.30 23.19
CA VAL A 437 3.70 -1.38 22.23
C VAL A 437 4.06 -2.83 21.94
N ILE A 438 4.18 -3.69 22.97
CA ILE A 438 4.44 -5.13 22.77
C ILE A 438 3.35 -5.75 21.87
N VAL A 439 2.08 -5.48 22.16
CA VAL A 439 0.96 -6.02 21.38
C VAL A 439 1.00 -5.51 19.94
N LEU A 440 1.11 -4.21 19.74
CA LEU A 440 1.02 -3.62 18.40
C LEU A 440 2.29 -3.80 17.57
N PHE A 441 3.46 -3.68 18.18
CA PHE A 441 4.73 -3.78 17.46
C PHE A 441 5.18 -5.21 17.20
N CYS A 442 4.85 -6.16 18.11
CA CYS A 442 5.28 -7.54 18.00
C CYS A 442 4.11 -8.52 17.81
N ILE A 443 3.17 -8.60 18.77
CA ILE A 443 2.19 -9.70 18.82
C ILE A 443 1.25 -9.67 17.62
N VAL A 444 0.65 -8.54 17.29
CA VAL A 444 -0.29 -8.43 16.14
C VAL A 444 0.40 -8.72 14.82
N PRO A 445 1.59 -8.15 14.49
CA PRO A 445 2.35 -8.55 13.30
C PRO A 445 2.70 -10.03 13.26
N MET A 446 3.12 -10.61 14.37
CA MET A 446 3.46 -12.04 14.45
C MET A 446 2.24 -12.93 14.17
N ILE A 447 1.07 -12.63 14.75
CA ILE A 447 -0.19 -13.33 14.47
C ILE A 447 -0.54 -13.20 12.98
N ALA A 448 -0.41 -12.01 12.40
CA ALA A 448 -0.69 -11.77 11.00
C ALA A 448 0.25 -12.56 10.07
N TRP A 449 1.55 -12.68 10.41
CA TRP A 449 2.48 -13.55 9.66
C TRP A 449 2.17 -15.03 9.84
N ILE A 450 1.78 -15.47 11.03
CA ILE A 450 1.32 -16.86 11.25
C ILE A 450 0.11 -17.17 10.36
N MET A 451 -0.88 -16.26 10.29
CA MET A 451 -2.01 -16.39 9.38
C MET A 451 -1.57 -16.50 7.91
N THR A 452 -0.61 -15.69 7.48
CA THR A 452 0.00 -15.77 6.15
C THR A 452 0.62 -17.15 5.89
N LEU A 453 1.42 -17.66 6.83
CA LEU A 453 2.08 -18.97 6.70
C LEU A 453 1.07 -20.10 6.63
N ILE A 454 0.01 -20.07 7.46
CA ILE A 454 -1.08 -21.07 7.45
C ILE A 454 -1.81 -21.01 6.09
N ALA A 455 -2.17 -19.83 5.61
CA ALA A 455 -2.84 -19.68 4.32
C ALA A 455 -1.99 -20.21 3.16
N MET A 456 -0.69 -19.91 3.17
CA MET A 456 0.25 -20.36 2.14
C MET A 456 0.53 -21.88 2.21
N LYS A 457 0.38 -22.54 3.36
CA LYS A 457 0.49 -24.01 3.44
C LYS A 457 -0.48 -24.69 2.48
N GLY A 458 -1.70 -24.20 2.40
CA GLY A 458 -2.72 -24.74 1.51
C GLY A 458 -2.68 -24.22 0.06
N TYR A 459 -1.92 -23.17 -0.25
CA TYR A 459 -1.85 -22.58 -1.60
C TYR A 459 -1.12 -23.52 -2.57
N SER A 460 -1.79 -23.90 -3.67
CA SER A 460 -1.30 -24.94 -4.60
C SER A 460 -0.68 -24.40 -5.89
N LEU A 461 -0.84 -23.11 -6.20
CA LEU A 461 -0.36 -22.52 -7.45
C LEU A 461 1.15 -22.30 -7.39
N THR A 462 1.89 -23.37 -7.62
CA THR A 462 3.36 -23.40 -7.60
C THR A 462 3.92 -24.00 -8.88
N GLY A 463 5.18 -23.80 -9.16
CA GLY A 463 5.97 -24.21 -10.30
C GLY A 463 5.34 -25.22 -11.28
N SER A 464 5.26 -26.51 -10.93
CA SER A 464 4.70 -27.57 -11.80
C SER A 464 3.20 -27.38 -12.07
N ARG A 465 2.42 -27.02 -11.03
CA ARG A 465 0.98 -26.81 -11.19
C ARG A 465 0.66 -25.59 -12.06
N MET A 466 1.43 -24.49 -11.92
CA MET A 466 1.26 -23.32 -12.79
C MET A 466 1.63 -23.61 -14.23
N LYS A 467 2.69 -24.41 -14.48
CA LYS A 467 3.04 -24.84 -15.83
C LYS A 467 1.91 -25.63 -16.48
N GLU A 468 1.30 -26.55 -15.74
CA GLU A 468 0.14 -27.30 -16.21
C GLU A 468 -1.03 -26.39 -16.57
N ILE A 469 -1.41 -25.48 -15.66
CA ILE A 469 -2.50 -24.53 -15.85
C ILE A 469 -2.28 -23.66 -17.09
N GLN A 470 -1.05 -23.13 -17.24
CA GLN A 470 -0.71 -22.28 -18.37
C GLN A 470 -0.70 -23.05 -19.68
N ALA A 471 -0.17 -24.27 -19.70
CA ALA A 471 -0.15 -25.13 -20.89
C ALA A 471 -1.56 -25.51 -21.34
N VAL A 472 -2.45 -25.91 -20.41
CA VAL A 472 -3.84 -26.23 -20.70
C VAL A 472 -4.60 -24.99 -21.18
N ASN A 473 -4.42 -23.84 -20.54
CA ASN A 473 -5.06 -22.59 -20.98
C ASN A 473 -4.59 -22.17 -22.39
N ALA A 474 -3.31 -22.34 -22.71
CA ALA A 474 -2.75 -22.04 -24.02
C ALA A 474 -3.36 -22.90 -25.13
N VAL A 475 -3.49 -24.21 -24.89
CA VAL A 475 -4.13 -25.13 -25.86
C VAL A 475 -5.60 -24.83 -26.05
N ARG A 476 -6.34 -24.62 -24.97
CA ARG A 476 -7.75 -24.23 -25.03
C ARG A 476 -7.94 -22.94 -25.83
N LYS A 477 -7.10 -21.95 -25.61
CA LYS A 477 -7.13 -20.67 -26.34
C LYS A 477 -6.83 -20.88 -27.83
N ASP A 478 -5.85 -21.70 -28.19
CA ASP A 478 -5.53 -22.03 -29.58
C ASP A 478 -6.70 -22.74 -30.28
N ALA A 479 -7.33 -23.71 -29.59
CA ALA A 479 -8.49 -24.44 -30.11
C ALA A 479 -9.72 -23.55 -30.30
N ILE A 480 -10.02 -22.65 -29.34
CA ILE A 480 -11.11 -21.68 -29.47
C ILE A 480 -10.86 -20.73 -30.63
N ASN A 481 -9.63 -20.28 -30.80
CA ASN A 481 -9.25 -19.42 -31.95
C ASN A 481 -9.41 -20.14 -33.31
N ARG A 482 -9.41 -21.48 -33.31
CA ARG A 482 -9.69 -22.32 -34.52
C ARG A 482 -11.15 -22.69 -34.67
N GLY A 483 -12.05 -22.16 -33.84
CA GLY A 483 -13.50 -22.34 -33.96
C GLY A 483 -14.10 -23.42 -33.07
N MET A 484 -13.33 -24.01 -32.12
CA MET A 484 -13.87 -24.93 -31.14
C MET A 484 -14.70 -24.17 -30.07
N SER A 485 -15.79 -24.77 -29.59
CA SER A 485 -16.54 -24.19 -28.47
C SER A 485 -15.74 -24.19 -27.17
N LEU A 486 -16.02 -23.26 -26.26
CA LEU A 486 -15.39 -23.22 -24.94
C LEU A 486 -15.67 -24.51 -24.16
N GLU A 487 -16.89 -25.03 -24.23
CA GLU A 487 -17.30 -26.25 -23.52
C GLU A 487 -16.52 -27.47 -24.01
N ASP A 488 -16.40 -27.66 -25.33
CA ASP A 488 -15.61 -28.75 -25.91
C ASP A 488 -14.13 -28.64 -25.57
N ALA A 489 -13.55 -27.42 -25.61
CA ALA A 489 -12.18 -27.19 -25.23
C ALA A 489 -11.91 -27.51 -23.75
N MET A 490 -12.85 -27.19 -22.86
CA MET A 490 -12.75 -27.52 -21.43
C MET A 490 -12.92 -29.01 -21.14
N GLN A 491 -13.70 -29.72 -21.93
CA GLN A 491 -13.84 -31.17 -21.77
C GLN A 491 -12.64 -31.93 -22.32
N THR A 492 -12.05 -31.45 -23.41
CA THR A 492 -10.96 -32.13 -24.13
C THR A 492 -9.61 -32.01 -23.39
N TRP A 493 -9.28 -30.84 -22.84
CA TRP A 493 -8.00 -30.62 -22.15
C TRP A 493 -8.21 -30.25 -20.68
N LYS A 494 -8.00 -31.22 -19.80
CA LYS A 494 -8.13 -31.08 -18.33
C LYS A 494 -6.80 -31.17 -17.60
N GLU A 495 -5.88 -31.96 -18.13
CA GLU A 495 -4.61 -32.33 -17.49
C GLU A 495 -3.44 -32.20 -18.47
N MET A 496 -2.22 -32.13 -17.95
CA MET A 496 -0.98 -31.97 -18.72
C MET A 496 -0.80 -33.05 -19.77
N ASP A 497 -1.20 -34.29 -19.47
CA ASP A 497 -1.03 -35.46 -20.38
C ASP A 497 -1.82 -35.32 -21.67
N GLN A 498 -2.90 -34.58 -21.66
CA GLN A 498 -3.76 -34.30 -22.82
C GLN A 498 -3.22 -33.14 -23.68
N VAL A 499 -2.25 -32.38 -23.18
CA VAL A 499 -1.68 -31.22 -23.85
C VAL A 499 -0.67 -31.63 -24.90
N PRO A 500 -0.76 -31.17 -26.16
CA PRO A 500 0.23 -31.42 -27.20
C PRO A 500 1.63 -30.94 -26.80
N GLU A 501 2.69 -31.65 -27.20
CA GLU A 501 4.08 -31.35 -26.79
C GLU A 501 4.53 -29.91 -27.05
N LYS A 502 4.08 -29.30 -28.14
CA LYS A 502 4.39 -27.89 -28.49
C LYS A 502 3.98 -26.87 -27.40
N PHE A 503 3.00 -27.21 -26.55
CA PHE A 503 2.53 -26.33 -25.46
C PHE A 503 3.07 -26.75 -24.08
N ARG A 504 3.72 -27.92 -23.96
CA ARG A 504 4.31 -28.39 -22.69
C ARG A 504 5.64 -27.69 -22.36
N GLN A 505 6.31 -27.07 -23.35
CA GLN A 505 7.63 -26.45 -23.22
C GLN A 505 7.59 -24.93 -23.04
N SER A 506 6.43 -24.31 -22.97
CA SER A 506 6.28 -22.86 -22.81
C SER A 506 6.37 -22.39 -21.35
#